data_7b0e9710560bd2539a7dc4ad805d387d
#
_entry.id   7b0e9710560bd2539a7dc4ad805d387d
#
_cell.length_a   1.000
_cell.length_b   1.000
_cell.length_c   1.000
_cell.angle_alpha   90.00
_cell.angle_beta   90.00
_cell.angle_gamma   90.00
#
_symmetry.space_group_name_H-M   'P 1'
#
loop_
_entity.id
_entity.type
_entity.pdbx_description
1 polymer ?
#
loop_
_entity_poly.entity_id
_entity_poly.type
_entity_poly.pdbx_seq_one_letter_code
_entity_poly.pdbx_strand_id
1 'polypeptide(L)'
;MTLFDLILIAVSLSMDAFAVSICKGLSVRKVSLAHTLTCGVWFGGFQFLMPTLGYFLGDRFATLLTKFGPWVAFVLLALIGANMVKESFGGDEQLDDDYSAKAMLPLAIATSIDAFAVGVSFAAMQVAIISSAALIGITTCLLSAVGVKVGALFGDKYRAPAERIGGIVLILIGVKTLLTGLGVL
;
A
#
# COMPACT_ATOMS: atom_id res chain seq x y z
N MET A 1 17.38 -3.11 -18.57
CA MET A 1 16.26 -3.74 -17.84
C MET A 1 15.25 -4.23 -18.87
N THR A 2 14.80 -5.47 -18.78
CA THR A 2 13.79 -6.03 -19.71
C THR A 2 12.39 -5.62 -19.29
N LEU A 3 11.42 -5.67 -20.20
CA LEU A 3 10.01 -5.45 -19.87
C LEU A 3 9.52 -6.46 -18.81
N PHE A 4 10.02 -7.68 -18.86
CA PHE A 4 9.69 -8.72 -17.89
C PHE A 4 10.16 -8.36 -16.47
N ASP A 5 11.40 -7.86 -16.32
CA ASP A 5 11.91 -7.39 -15.03
C ASP A 5 11.03 -6.26 -14.47
N LEU A 6 10.62 -5.33 -15.34
CA LEU A 6 9.77 -4.21 -14.94
C LEU A 6 8.38 -4.67 -14.48
N ILE A 7 7.78 -5.66 -15.15
CA ILE A 7 6.50 -6.24 -14.72
C ILE A 7 6.64 -6.93 -13.36
N LEU A 8 7.73 -7.68 -13.14
CA LEU A 8 7.98 -8.32 -11.84
C LEU A 8 8.13 -7.29 -10.72
N ILE A 9 8.86 -6.21 -10.96
CA ILE A 9 9.01 -5.09 -10.02
C ILE A 9 7.63 -4.45 -9.77
N ALA A 10 6.86 -4.17 -10.81
CA ALA A 10 5.55 -3.55 -10.69
C ALA A 10 4.58 -4.40 -9.85
N VAL A 11 4.53 -5.72 -10.09
CA VAL A 11 3.71 -6.64 -9.30
C VAL A 11 4.22 -6.70 -7.85
N SER A 12 5.52 -6.82 -7.64
CA SER A 12 6.11 -6.88 -6.30
C SER A 12 5.78 -5.65 -5.47
N LEU A 13 6.01 -4.46 -6.01
CA LEU A 13 5.71 -3.18 -5.36
C LEU A 13 4.19 -2.97 -5.10
N SER A 14 3.35 -3.61 -5.90
CA SER A 14 1.89 -3.50 -5.75
C SER A 14 1.33 -4.38 -4.63
N MET A 15 2.11 -5.33 -4.09
CA MET A 15 1.60 -6.31 -3.13
C MET A 15 1.18 -5.68 -1.80
N ASP A 16 1.90 -4.68 -1.31
CA ASP A 16 1.56 -3.99 -0.07
C ASP A 16 0.24 -3.21 -0.23
N ALA A 17 0.08 -2.48 -1.33
CA ALA A 17 -1.15 -1.78 -1.67
C ALA A 17 -2.33 -2.75 -1.90
N PHE A 18 -2.09 -3.91 -2.50
CA PHE A 18 -3.08 -4.97 -2.68
C PHE A 18 -3.56 -5.52 -1.33
N ALA A 19 -2.63 -5.83 -0.41
CA ALA A 19 -2.97 -6.33 0.92
C ALA A 19 -3.78 -5.30 1.73
N VAL A 20 -3.37 -4.02 1.72
CA VAL A 20 -4.12 -2.92 2.34
C VAL A 20 -5.50 -2.75 1.71
N SER A 21 -5.61 -2.90 0.38
CA SER A 21 -6.90 -2.83 -0.34
C SER A 21 -7.85 -3.96 0.04
N ILE A 22 -7.33 -5.17 0.28
CA ILE A 22 -8.13 -6.27 0.84
C ILE A 22 -8.67 -5.88 2.21
N CYS A 23 -7.83 -5.35 3.10
CA CYS A 23 -8.24 -4.91 4.43
C CYS A 23 -9.32 -3.83 4.37
N LYS A 24 -9.18 -2.85 3.48
CA LYS A 24 -10.21 -1.83 3.24
C LYS A 24 -11.50 -2.45 2.68
N GLY A 25 -11.39 -3.43 1.80
CA GLY A 25 -12.55 -4.17 1.28
C GLY A 25 -13.30 -4.95 2.36
N LEU A 26 -12.59 -5.54 3.33
CA LEU A 26 -13.17 -6.25 4.48
C LEU A 26 -14.02 -5.32 5.36
N SER A 27 -13.66 -4.05 5.46
CA SER A 27 -14.34 -3.05 6.28
C SER A 27 -15.63 -2.52 5.66
N VAL A 28 -15.95 -2.82 4.40
CA VAL A 28 -17.12 -2.30 3.69
C VAL A 28 -18.24 -3.33 3.62
N ARG A 29 -19.45 -2.96 4.03
CA ARG A 29 -20.65 -3.84 3.93
C ARG A 29 -21.08 -4.10 2.49
N LYS A 30 -21.00 -3.09 1.63
CA LYS A 30 -21.34 -3.19 0.19
C LYS A 30 -20.32 -2.44 -0.62
N VAL A 31 -19.54 -3.17 -1.40
CA VAL A 31 -18.58 -2.54 -2.32
C VAL A 31 -19.33 -1.75 -3.37
N SER A 32 -18.95 -0.47 -3.47
CA SER A 32 -19.34 0.38 -4.58
C SER A 32 -18.17 0.52 -5.58
N LEU A 33 -18.50 0.92 -6.79
CA LEU A 33 -17.48 1.28 -7.78
C LEU A 33 -16.58 2.43 -7.26
N ALA A 34 -17.16 3.34 -6.46
CA ALA A 34 -16.43 4.45 -5.85
C ALA A 34 -15.32 3.94 -4.91
N HIS A 35 -15.58 2.98 -4.02
CA HIS A 35 -14.55 2.41 -3.13
C HIS A 35 -13.39 1.80 -3.91
N THR A 36 -13.71 1.03 -4.96
CA THR A 36 -12.74 0.38 -5.83
C THR A 36 -11.87 1.41 -6.58
N LEU A 37 -12.50 2.44 -7.14
CA LEU A 37 -11.79 3.52 -7.84
C LEU A 37 -10.95 4.37 -6.89
N THR A 38 -11.47 4.68 -5.70
CA THR A 38 -10.72 5.46 -4.70
C THR A 38 -9.43 4.74 -4.30
N CYS A 39 -9.49 3.46 -3.93
CA CYS A 39 -8.28 2.69 -3.63
C CYS A 39 -7.33 2.63 -4.83
N GLY A 40 -7.85 2.31 -6.01
CA GLY A 40 -7.04 2.24 -7.23
C GLY A 40 -6.31 3.54 -7.53
N VAL A 41 -7.03 4.67 -7.47
CA VAL A 41 -6.45 6.01 -7.77
C VAL A 41 -5.45 6.44 -6.70
N TRP A 42 -5.75 6.26 -5.41
CA TRP A 42 -4.84 6.62 -4.34
C TRP A 42 -3.56 5.79 -4.39
N PHE A 43 -3.67 4.47 -4.36
CA PHE A 43 -2.49 3.61 -4.35
C PHE A 43 -1.74 3.64 -5.67
N GLY A 44 -2.43 3.56 -6.81
CA GLY A 44 -1.80 3.65 -8.13
C GLY A 44 -1.17 5.01 -8.39
N GLY A 45 -1.83 6.10 -7.96
CA GLY A 45 -1.29 7.45 -8.05
C GLY A 45 0.00 7.64 -7.24
N PHE A 46 0.03 7.17 -6.00
CA PHE A 46 1.24 7.24 -5.18
C PHE A 46 2.34 6.30 -5.66
N GLN A 47 1.99 5.13 -6.19
CA GLN A 47 2.95 4.21 -6.80
C GLN A 47 3.51 4.71 -8.15
N PHE A 48 2.85 5.65 -8.80
CA PHE A 48 3.42 6.42 -9.92
C PHE A 48 4.29 7.58 -9.43
N LEU A 49 3.77 8.34 -8.44
CA LEU A 49 4.40 9.56 -7.95
C LEU A 49 5.72 9.28 -7.22
N MET A 50 5.75 8.29 -6.33
CA MET A 50 6.90 8.03 -5.46
C MET A 50 8.16 7.60 -6.22
N PRO A 51 8.13 6.66 -7.19
CA PRO A 51 9.34 6.36 -7.95
C PRO A 51 9.75 7.52 -8.86
N THR A 52 8.79 8.32 -9.34
CA THR A 52 9.09 9.54 -10.09
C THR A 52 9.84 10.55 -9.21
N LEU A 53 9.36 10.79 -7.98
CA LEU A 53 10.05 11.64 -7.00
C LEU A 53 11.43 11.07 -6.64
N GLY A 54 11.52 9.76 -6.41
CA GLY A 54 12.79 9.08 -6.13
C GLY A 54 13.81 9.28 -7.24
N TYR A 55 13.38 9.20 -8.49
CA TYR A 55 14.23 9.40 -9.65
C TYR A 55 14.83 10.81 -9.73
N PHE A 56 14.01 11.85 -9.50
CA PHE A 56 14.44 13.24 -9.61
C PHE A 56 15.10 13.81 -8.35
N LEU A 57 14.74 13.27 -7.17
CA LEU A 57 15.19 13.79 -5.87
C LEU A 57 16.21 12.88 -5.19
N GLY A 58 16.56 11.75 -5.81
CA GLY A 58 17.24 10.61 -5.21
C GLY A 58 18.43 10.94 -4.34
N ASP A 59 19.37 11.74 -4.82
CA ASP A 59 20.63 12.01 -4.11
C ASP A 59 20.44 12.81 -2.80
N ARG A 60 19.43 13.69 -2.72
CA ARG A 60 19.24 14.58 -1.57
C ARG A 60 18.29 14.02 -0.52
N PHE A 61 17.27 13.27 -0.94
CA PHE A 61 16.22 12.75 -0.05
C PHE A 61 16.32 11.26 0.22
N ALA A 62 17.10 10.51 -0.56
CA ALA A 62 17.27 9.07 -0.37
C ALA A 62 17.68 8.72 1.07
N THR A 63 18.68 9.42 1.62
CA THR A 63 19.16 9.16 2.97
C THR A 63 18.10 9.39 4.05
N LEU A 64 17.27 10.41 3.87
CA LEU A 64 16.19 10.71 4.83
C LEU A 64 15.07 9.66 4.75
N LEU A 65 14.62 9.34 3.53
CA LEU A 65 13.54 8.39 3.29
C LEU A 65 13.96 6.94 3.58
N THR A 66 15.18 6.54 3.25
CA THR A 66 15.69 5.20 3.60
C THR A 66 15.83 5.03 5.11
N LYS A 67 16.19 6.09 5.85
CA LYS A 67 16.36 6.04 7.31
C LYS A 67 15.03 6.10 8.06
N PHE A 68 14.14 6.98 7.67
CA PHE A 68 12.89 7.25 8.42
C PHE A 68 11.65 6.62 7.78
N GLY A 69 11.65 6.36 6.47
CA GLY A 69 10.50 5.80 5.76
C GLY A 69 9.99 4.48 6.35
N PRO A 70 10.85 3.49 6.63
CA PRO A 70 10.43 2.23 7.23
C PRO A 70 9.78 2.40 8.60
N TRP A 71 10.25 3.36 9.42
CA TRP A 71 9.65 3.70 10.71
C TRP A 71 8.26 4.33 10.55
N VAL A 72 8.12 5.26 9.62
CA VAL A 72 6.82 5.91 9.34
C VAL A 72 5.82 4.87 8.83
N ALA A 73 6.22 4.03 7.86
CA ALA A 73 5.37 2.96 7.35
C ALA A 73 4.94 1.99 8.46
N PHE A 74 5.88 1.54 9.31
CA PHE A 74 5.59 0.66 10.43
C PHE A 74 4.58 1.28 11.39
N VAL A 75 4.81 2.52 11.84
CA VAL A 75 3.92 3.20 12.79
C VAL A 75 2.51 3.35 12.22
N LEU A 76 2.40 3.78 10.96
CA LEU A 76 1.09 3.96 10.31
C LEU A 76 0.35 2.62 10.15
N LEU A 77 1.01 1.59 9.62
CA LEU A 77 0.39 0.28 9.41
C LEU A 77 0.07 -0.42 10.74
N ALA A 78 0.93 -0.26 11.77
CA ALA A 78 0.68 -0.81 13.09
C ALA A 78 -0.53 -0.13 13.78
N LEU A 79 -0.65 1.19 13.68
CA LEU A 79 -1.79 1.93 14.25
C LEU A 79 -3.11 1.51 13.57
N ILE A 80 -3.13 1.44 12.25
CA ILE A 80 -4.32 1.05 11.49
C ILE A 80 -4.67 -0.41 11.78
N GLY A 81 -3.69 -1.31 11.73
CA GLY A 81 -3.91 -2.72 12.03
C GLY A 81 -4.39 -2.95 13.47
N ALA A 82 -3.82 -2.23 14.44
CA ALA A 82 -4.27 -2.30 15.84
C ALA A 82 -5.71 -1.79 16.01
N ASN A 83 -6.09 -0.71 15.30
CA ASN A 83 -7.46 -0.21 15.32
C ASN A 83 -8.44 -1.24 14.73
N MET A 84 -8.12 -1.84 13.58
CA MET A 84 -8.93 -2.92 12.99
C MET A 84 -9.11 -4.11 13.95
N VAL A 85 -8.04 -4.55 14.61
CA VAL A 85 -8.13 -5.63 15.60
C VAL A 85 -9.02 -5.22 16.77
N LYS A 86 -8.89 -4.00 17.27
CA LYS A 86 -9.73 -3.47 18.36
C LYS A 86 -11.21 -3.43 17.96
N GLU A 87 -11.53 -2.89 16.80
CA GLU A 87 -12.90 -2.79 16.27
C GLU A 87 -13.54 -4.17 16.09
N SER A 88 -12.76 -5.19 15.72
CA SER A 88 -13.25 -6.56 15.57
C SER A 88 -13.77 -7.21 16.87
N PHE A 89 -13.46 -6.62 18.04
CA PHE A 89 -13.97 -7.07 19.36
C PHE A 89 -15.13 -6.21 19.87
N GLY A 90 -15.42 -5.06 19.23
CA GLY A 90 -16.36 -4.06 19.73
C GLY A 90 -17.85 -4.30 19.41
N GLY A 91 -18.22 -5.39 18.74
CA GLY A 91 -19.62 -5.61 18.31
C GLY A 91 -20.03 -4.67 17.18
N ASP A 92 -21.32 -4.58 16.86
CA ASP A 92 -21.91 -3.87 15.69
C ASP A 92 -21.63 -2.35 15.57
N GLU A 93 -20.60 -1.81 16.20
CA GLU A 93 -20.19 -0.42 15.99
C GLU A 93 -19.63 -0.23 14.58
N GLN A 94 -20.02 0.89 13.99
CA GLN A 94 -19.76 1.25 12.58
C GLN A 94 -18.28 1.05 12.23
N LEU A 95 -18.04 0.19 11.26
CA LEU A 95 -16.71 0.08 10.65
C LEU A 95 -16.28 1.42 10.09
N ASP A 96 -15.00 1.68 10.24
CA ASP A 96 -14.34 2.77 9.53
C ASP A 96 -14.25 2.42 8.03
N ASP A 97 -15.38 2.55 7.34
CA ASP A 97 -15.46 2.54 5.88
C ASP A 97 -15.05 3.90 5.30
N ASP A 98 -14.21 4.64 6.05
CA ASP A 98 -13.73 5.95 5.65
C ASP A 98 -12.71 5.83 4.51
N TYR A 99 -13.17 6.21 3.32
CA TYR A 99 -12.37 6.37 2.10
C TYR A 99 -12.02 7.83 1.85
N SER A 100 -12.10 8.69 2.87
CA SER A 100 -11.69 10.09 2.76
C SER A 100 -10.20 10.22 2.48
N ALA A 101 -9.82 11.40 1.97
CA ALA A 101 -8.41 11.71 1.75
C ALA A 101 -7.56 11.60 3.03
N LYS A 102 -8.16 11.86 4.21
CA LYS A 102 -7.46 11.76 5.50
C LYS A 102 -7.12 10.31 5.86
N ALA A 103 -8.00 9.36 5.53
CA ALA A 103 -7.77 7.94 5.76
C ALA A 103 -6.86 7.32 4.69
N MET A 104 -7.05 7.70 3.41
CA MET A 104 -6.33 7.09 2.29
C MET A 104 -4.89 7.60 2.14
N LEU A 105 -4.61 8.87 2.44
CA LEU A 105 -3.29 9.48 2.27
C LEU A 105 -2.19 8.77 3.09
N PRO A 106 -2.34 8.53 4.40
CA PRO A 106 -1.33 7.81 5.18
C PRO A 106 -1.05 6.40 4.65
N LEU A 107 -2.12 5.69 4.25
CA LEU A 107 -2.00 4.35 3.68
C LEU A 107 -1.23 4.35 2.35
N ALA A 108 -1.56 5.29 1.46
CA ALA A 108 -0.90 5.42 0.16
C ALA A 108 0.57 5.79 0.31
N ILE A 109 0.91 6.69 1.24
CA ILE A 109 2.29 7.02 1.57
C ILE A 109 3.02 5.79 2.10
N ALA A 110 2.45 5.11 3.11
CA ALA A 110 3.09 3.97 3.77
C ALA A 110 3.40 2.83 2.79
N THR A 111 2.49 2.54 1.85
CA THR A 111 2.62 1.45 0.87
C THR A 111 3.47 1.81 -0.36
N SER A 112 3.93 3.05 -0.48
CA SER A 112 4.70 3.51 -1.65
C SER A 112 6.11 4.02 -1.33
N ILE A 113 6.55 3.88 -0.08
CA ILE A 113 7.90 4.30 0.35
C ILE A 113 8.99 3.49 -0.35
N ASP A 114 8.78 2.21 -0.53
CA ASP A 114 9.67 1.30 -1.25
C ASP A 114 9.79 1.66 -2.74
N ALA A 115 8.69 2.11 -3.35
CA ALA A 115 8.69 2.60 -4.72
C ALA A 115 9.58 3.85 -4.90
N PHE A 116 9.70 4.70 -3.88
CA PHE A 116 10.65 5.81 -3.90
C PHE A 116 12.09 5.30 -4.02
N ALA A 117 12.49 4.30 -3.22
CA ALA A 117 13.83 3.70 -3.27
C ALA A 117 14.11 3.05 -4.63
N VAL A 118 13.11 2.39 -5.22
CA VAL A 118 13.22 1.85 -6.58
C VAL A 118 13.40 2.98 -7.60
N GLY A 119 12.73 4.12 -7.44
CA GLY A 119 12.93 5.29 -8.29
C GLY A 119 14.36 5.83 -8.26
N VAL A 120 14.99 5.88 -7.07
CA VAL A 120 16.42 6.23 -6.93
C VAL A 120 17.30 5.24 -7.70
N SER A 121 17.02 3.95 -7.58
CA SER A 121 17.73 2.90 -8.31
C SER A 121 17.55 3.04 -9.83
N PHE A 122 16.37 3.41 -10.30
CA PHE A 122 16.09 3.67 -11.71
C PHE A 122 16.87 4.87 -12.26
N ALA A 123 17.10 5.91 -11.43
CA ALA A 123 17.96 7.02 -11.80
C ALA A 123 19.40 6.57 -12.04
N ALA A 124 19.98 5.77 -11.14
CA ALA A 124 21.32 5.21 -11.28
C ALA A 124 21.46 4.30 -12.53
N MET A 125 20.39 3.58 -12.87
CA MET A 125 20.34 2.70 -14.05
C MET A 125 19.91 3.40 -15.34
N GLN A 126 19.63 4.70 -15.30
CA GLN A 126 19.13 5.50 -16.45
C GLN A 126 17.88 4.90 -17.12
N VAL A 127 16.99 4.35 -16.32
CA VAL A 127 15.72 3.77 -16.80
C VAL A 127 14.76 4.89 -17.19
N ALA A 128 13.92 4.67 -18.22
CA ALA A 128 12.89 5.63 -18.63
C ALA A 128 11.79 5.71 -17.54
N ILE A 129 11.92 6.68 -16.63
CA ILE A 129 11.11 6.75 -15.40
C ILE A 129 9.62 6.87 -15.67
N ILE A 130 9.18 7.70 -16.60
CA ILE A 130 7.74 7.98 -16.82
C ILE A 130 7.01 6.70 -17.25
N SER A 131 7.55 5.95 -18.20
CA SER A 131 6.93 4.70 -18.65
C SER A 131 6.96 3.61 -17.57
N SER A 132 8.07 3.53 -16.82
CA SER A 132 8.22 2.56 -15.73
C SER A 132 7.28 2.87 -14.57
N ALA A 133 7.22 4.11 -14.13
CA ALA A 133 6.31 4.56 -13.07
C ALA A 133 4.84 4.41 -13.51
N ALA A 134 4.51 4.69 -14.78
CA ALA A 134 3.17 4.48 -15.31
C ALA A 134 2.76 3.00 -15.25
N LEU A 135 3.64 2.09 -15.64
CA LEU A 135 3.38 0.66 -15.54
C LEU A 135 3.16 0.23 -14.08
N ILE A 136 4.02 0.68 -13.16
CA ILE A 136 3.88 0.40 -11.72
C ILE A 136 2.55 0.92 -11.20
N GLY A 137 2.21 2.18 -11.47
CA GLY A 137 0.97 2.81 -11.01
C GLY A 137 -0.28 2.14 -11.56
N ILE A 138 -0.30 1.78 -12.85
CA ILE A 138 -1.43 1.06 -13.47
C ILE A 138 -1.58 -0.33 -12.87
N THR A 139 -0.49 -1.07 -12.70
CA THR A 139 -0.50 -2.40 -12.09
C THR A 139 -1.06 -2.33 -10.67
N THR A 140 -0.58 -1.35 -9.88
CA THR A 140 -1.07 -1.14 -8.51
C THR A 140 -2.55 -0.74 -8.49
N CYS A 141 -2.99 0.14 -9.37
CA CYS A 141 -4.39 0.53 -9.50
C CYS A 141 -5.30 -0.69 -9.75
N LEU A 142 -4.92 -1.54 -10.69
CA LEU A 142 -5.68 -2.75 -11.04
C LEU A 142 -5.69 -3.76 -9.88
N LEU A 143 -4.53 -4.03 -9.28
CA LEU A 143 -4.44 -4.97 -8.15
C LEU A 143 -5.20 -4.45 -6.93
N SER A 144 -5.10 -3.17 -6.60
CA SER A 144 -5.85 -2.56 -5.50
C SER A 144 -7.36 -2.63 -5.74
N ALA A 145 -7.81 -2.39 -6.96
CA ALA A 145 -9.22 -2.54 -7.33
C ALA A 145 -9.72 -3.99 -7.15
N VAL A 146 -8.89 -4.97 -7.50
CA VAL A 146 -9.16 -6.39 -7.24
C VAL A 146 -9.15 -6.69 -5.75
N GLY A 147 -8.17 -6.15 -5.01
CA GLY A 147 -8.04 -6.31 -3.56
C GLY A 147 -9.28 -5.90 -2.79
N VAL A 148 -9.83 -4.73 -3.08
CA VAL A 148 -11.10 -4.25 -2.47
C VAL A 148 -12.25 -5.23 -2.72
N LYS A 149 -12.39 -5.73 -3.95
CA LYS A 149 -13.46 -6.71 -4.28
C LYS A 149 -13.26 -8.04 -3.56
N VAL A 150 -12.03 -8.54 -3.53
CA VAL A 150 -11.69 -9.77 -2.81
C VAL A 150 -11.99 -9.60 -1.32
N GLY A 151 -11.54 -8.50 -0.71
CA GLY A 151 -11.81 -8.22 0.71
C GLY A 151 -13.29 -8.22 1.03
N ALA A 152 -14.10 -7.55 0.22
CA ALA A 152 -15.54 -7.46 0.43
C ALA A 152 -16.26 -8.82 0.32
N LEU A 153 -15.84 -9.68 -0.60
CA LEU A 153 -16.42 -11.03 -0.71
C LEU A 153 -16.25 -11.85 0.58
N PHE A 154 -15.15 -11.64 1.28
CA PHE A 154 -14.88 -12.30 2.57
C PHE A 154 -15.52 -11.55 3.74
N GLY A 155 -15.63 -10.21 3.67
CA GLY A 155 -16.21 -9.36 4.71
C GLY A 155 -17.66 -9.68 5.02
N ASP A 156 -18.50 -9.91 4.02
CA ASP A 156 -19.93 -10.22 4.20
C ASP A 156 -20.19 -11.48 5.02
N LYS A 157 -19.30 -12.47 4.95
CA LYS A 157 -19.48 -13.78 5.60
C LYS A 157 -18.69 -13.95 6.90
N TYR A 158 -17.53 -13.32 6.99
CA TYR A 158 -16.56 -13.55 8.09
C TYR A 158 -15.97 -12.23 8.61
N ARG A 159 -16.80 -11.22 8.80
CA ARG A 159 -16.39 -9.85 9.12
C ARG A 159 -15.41 -9.75 10.28
N ALA A 160 -15.81 -10.13 11.49
CA ALA A 160 -14.97 -9.99 12.68
C ALA A 160 -13.67 -10.82 12.61
N PRO A 161 -13.68 -12.11 12.17
CA PRO A 161 -12.43 -12.82 11.90
C PRO A 161 -11.58 -12.19 10.81
N ALA A 162 -12.21 -11.67 9.75
CA ALA A 162 -11.51 -11.06 8.63
C ALA A 162 -10.82 -9.74 9.02
N GLU A 163 -11.48 -8.90 9.85
CA GLU A 163 -10.89 -7.68 10.41
C GLU A 163 -9.70 -7.98 11.33
N ARG A 164 -9.80 -9.02 12.16
CA ARG A 164 -8.65 -9.46 12.98
C ARG A 164 -7.48 -9.90 12.14
N ILE A 165 -7.73 -10.76 11.15
CA ILE A 165 -6.70 -11.25 10.25
C ILE A 165 -6.11 -10.08 9.45
N GLY A 166 -6.95 -9.20 8.88
CA GLY A 166 -6.51 -8.03 8.14
C GLY A 166 -5.65 -7.09 8.99
N GLY A 167 -6.09 -6.77 10.20
CA GLY A 167 -5.31 -5.94 11.12
C GLY A 167 -3.96 -6.56 11.51
N ILE A 168 -3.94 -7.88 11.77
CA ILE A 168 -2.69 -8.61 12.04
C ILE A 168 -1.77 -8.59 10.81
N VAL A 169 -2.31 -8.80 9.61
CA VAL A 169 -1.55 -8.75 8.35
C VAL A 169 -0.93 -7.36 8.15
N LEU A 170 -1.67 -6.28 8.40
CA LEU A 170 -1.12 -4.91 8.32
C LEU A 170 0.04 -4.68 9.30
N ILE A 171 -0.09 -5.15 10.54
CA ILE A 171 0.99 -5.06 11.53
C ILE A 171 2.22 -5.86 11.04
N LEU A 172 2.01 -7.07 10.52
CA LEU A 172 3.10 -7.91 10.01
C LEU A 172 3.80 -7.28 8.80
N ILE A 173 3.04 -6.65 7.88
CA ILE A 173 3.60 -5.89 6.76
C ILE A 173 4.44 -4.73 7.29
N GLY A 174 3.92 -3.97 8.27
CA GLY A 174 4.66 -2.88 8.90
C GLY A 174 5.97 -3.36 9.54
N VAL A 175 5.94 -4.46 10.29
CA VAL A 175 7.14 -5.08 10.89
C VAL A 175 8.13 -5.52 9.81
N LYS A 176 7.66 -6.21 8.75
CA LYS A 176 8.49 -6.62 7.62
C LYS A 176 9.17 -5.40 6.98
N THR A 177 8.42 -4.35 6.68
CA THR A 177 8.93 -3.11 6.07
C THR A 177 10.01 -2.48 6.96
N LEU A 178 9.79 -2.46 8.28
CA LEU A 178 10.78 -1.95 9.22
C LEU A 178 12.06 -2.79 9.24
N LEU A 179 11.95 -4.12 9.33
CA LEU A 179 13.10 -5.03 9.36
C LEU A 179 13.91 -4.98 8.06
N THR A 180 13.24 -4.92 6.91
CA THR A 180 13.89 -4.72 5.61
C THR A 180 14.61 -3.38 5.55
N GLY A 181 13.99 -2.31 6.03
CA GLY A 181 14.61 -0.97 6.06
C GLY A 181 15.78 -0.85 7.04
N LEU A 182 15.84 -1.70 8.06
CA LEU A 182 16.97 -1.79 9.00
C LEU A 182 18.07 -2.75 8.52
N GLY A 183 17.90 -3.42 7.39
CA GLY A 183 18.87 -4.37 6.85
C GLY A 183 18.97 -5.68 7.64
N VAL A 184 17.90 -6.05 8.36
CA VAL A 184 17.83 -7.29 9.15
C VAL A 184 17.27 -8.44 8.30
N LEU A 185 16.47 -8.11 7.28
CA LEU A 185 15.86 -9.03 6.30
C LEU A 185 16.23 -8.63 4.88
#